data_dd39717c25c4b7c5cc330527622edd26
#
_entry.id   dd39717c25c4b7c5cc330527622edd26
#
_cell.length_a   1.000
_cell.length_b   1.000
_cell.length_c   1.000
_cell.angle_alpha   90.00
_cell.angle_beta   90.00
_cell.angle_gamma   90.00
#
_symmetry.space_group_name_H-M   'P 1'
#
loop_
_entity.id
_entity.type
_entity.pdbx_description
1 polymer ?
#
loop_
_entity_poly.entity_id
_entity_poly.type
_entity_poly.pdbx_seq_one_letter_code
_entity_poly.pdbx_strand_id
1 'polypeptide(L)'
;MEPEFVTYQKFNDAALAKELTTILDENHIEYYLQEESSGFDPSMVMSNAPVDYAVKIKSSDFERVTQLLVQNEEQHVDEVDNDYYLFGFTNDELLEVITKADEWSVFDVVLARKILTERGITINERQLTEKKEERITELKVVKALSTSQLVVCYIFAIGGGLIGIPIGWLLITSKKTLPDGEQVYAYSENDRWHGRMIFYISIVDFVLALLYKFGVIL
;
A
#
# COMPACT_ATOMS: atom_id res chain seq x y z
N MET A 1 -19.53 -13.84 5.85
CA MET A 1 -18.12 -13.43 5.88
C MET A 1 -18.07 -12.18 6.71
N GLU A 2 -17.24 -12.14 7.74
CA GLU A 2 -17.00 -10.88 8.45
C GLU A 2 -16.35 -9.90 7.48
N PRO A 3 -16.71 -8.61 7.51
CA PRO A 3 -16.14 -7.60 6.64
C PRO A 3 -14.63 -7.52 6.92
N GLU A 4 -13.82 -7.71 5.88
CA GLU A 4 -12.35 -7.64 6.01
C GLU A 4 -11.94 -6.17 6.13
N PHE A 5 -11.28 -5.83 7.24
CA PHE A 5 -10.66 -4.52 7.42
C PHE A 5 -9.33 -4.49 6.69
N VAL A 6 -9.19 -3.52 5.81
CA VAL A 6 -8.01 -3.35 4.97
C VAL A 6 -7.36 -1.99 5.21
N THR A 7 -6.07 -1.89 5.02
CA THR A 7 -5.34 -0.62 5.21
C THR A 7 -5.82 0.40 4.20
N TYR A 8 -6.41 1.48 4.71
CA TYR A 8 -6.81 2.65 3.92
C TYR A 8 -5.60 3.57 3.73
N GLN A 9 -4.93 3.95 4.81
CA GLN A 9 -3.78 4.85 4.78
C GLN A 9 -2.80 4.54 5.89
N LYS A 10 -1.50 4.78 5.63
CA LYS A 10 -0.43 4.70 6.62
C LYS A 10 0.16 6.08 6.87
N PHE A 11 0.50 6.35 8.10
CA PHE A 11 1.10 7.59 8.54
C PHE A 11 2.37 7.29 9.34
N ASN A 12 3.39 8.11 9.15
CA ASN A 12 4.60 8.08 9.97
C ASN A 12 4.48 8.93 11.25
N ASP A 13 3.35 9.60 11.44
CA ASP A 13 3.04 10.45 12.60
C ASP A 13 1.67 10.08 13.18
N ALA A 14 1.64 9.87 14.50
CA ALA A 14 0.42 9.59 15.24
C ALA A 14 -0.61 10.72 15.18
N ALA A 15 -0.18 11.99 15.06
CA ALA A 15 -1.08 13.13 14.97
C ALA A 15 -1.89 13.09 13.66
N LEU A 16 -1.23 12.80 12.54
CA LEU A 16 -1.91 12.67 11.24
C LEU A 16 -2.89 11.48 11.22
N ALA A 17 -2.51 10.34 11.82
CA ALA A 17 -3.42 9.22 11.96
C ALA A 17 -4.64 9.58 12.81
N LYS A 18 -4.45 10.39 13.86
CA LYS A 18 -5.52 10.85 14.73
C LYS A 18 -6.49 11.80 14.02
N GLU A 19 -6.02 12.68 13.14
CA GLU A 19 -6.87 13.54 12.32
C GLU A 19 -7.84 12.70 11.48
N LEU A 20 -7.32 11.69 10.77
CA LEU A 20 -8.17 10.78 10.00
C LEU A 20 -9.16 10.05 10.90
N THR A 21 -8.71 9.48 12.04
CA THR A 21 -9.62 8.74 12.93
C THR A 21 -10.69 9.62 13.55
N THR A 22 -10.41 10.91 13.78
CA THR A 22 -11.42 11.87 14.24
C THR A 22 -12.54 12.05 13.20
N ILE A 23 -12.17 12.19 11.92
CA ILE A 23 -13.17 12.29 10.82
C ILE A 23 -14.00 10.99 10.74
N LEU A 24 -13.37 9.82 10.92
CA LEU A 24 -14.07 8.53 10.90
C LEU A 24 -15.06 8.41 12.07
N ASP A 25 -14.66 8.81 13.27
CA ASP A 25 -15.52 8.81 14.48
C ASP A 25 -16.73 9.73 14.31
N GLU A 26 -16.53 10.96 13.83
CA GLU A 26 -17.58 11.94 13.58
C GLU A 26 -18.61 11.43 12.56
N ASN A 27 -18.18 10.61 11.61
CA ASN A 27 -19.03 10.04 10.56
C ASN A 27 -19.49 8.61 10.84
N HIS A 28 -19.25 8.10 12.06
CA HIS A 28 -19.66 6.76 12.50
C HIS A 28 -19.16 5.64 11.58
N ILE A 29 -17.89 5.74 11.14
CA ILE A 29 -17.22 4.73 10.33
C ILE A 29 -16.34 3.89 11.25
N GLU A 30 -16.52 2.57 11.21
CA GLU A 30 -15.70 1.64 11.98
C GLU A 30 -14.28 1.56 11.42
N TYR A 31 -13.29 1.63 12.29
CA TYR A 31 -11.88 1.53 11.90
C TYR A 31 -11.04 0.78 12.95
N TYR A 32 -9.87 0.35 12.55
CA TYR A 32 -8.79 -0.09 13.44
C TYR A 32 -7.55 0.74 13.18
N LEU A 33 -6.97 1.28 14.26
CA LEU A 33 -5.65 1.90 14.24
C LEU A 33 -4.63 0.87 14.71
N GLN A 34 -3.69 0.51 13.84
CA GLN A 34 -2.63 -0.45 14.12
C GLN A 34 -1.27 0.22 14.02
N GLU A 35 -0.48 0.10 15.09
CA GLU A 35 0.93 0.45 15.04
C GLU A 35 1.70 -0.68 14.35
N GLU A 36 2.37 -0.36 13.26
CA GLU A 36 3.22 -1.30 12.52
C GLU A 36 4.67 -0.81 12.63
N SER A 37 5.59 -1.67 13.06
CA SER A 37 7.00 -1.34 12.91
C SER A 37 7.32 -1.33 11.41
N SER A 38 7.85 -0.22 10.90
CA SER A 38 8.32 -0.16 9.51
C SER A 38 9.32 -1.29 9.29
N GLY A 39 9.11 -2.05 8.23
CA GLY A 39 9.69 -3.37 7.95
C GLY A 39 11.13 -3.56 8.37
N PHE A 40 11.50 -4.80 8.64
CA PHE A 40 12.82 -5.22 9.07
C PHE A 40 13.92 -4.69 8.12
N ASP A 41 14.57 -3.59 8.53
CA ASP A 41 15.83 -3.14 7.95
C ASP A 41 16.97 -3.57 8.88
N PRO A 42 17.82 -4.50 8.44
CA PRO A 42 18.94 -5.00 9.27
C PRO A 42 19.90 -3.90 9.72
N SER A 43 19.96 -2.75 9.02
CA SER A 43 20.81 -1.61 9.39
C SER A 43 20.24 -0.79 10.56
N MET A 44 18.95 -0.97 10.88
CA MET A 44 18.24 -0.23 11.92
C MET A 44 18.09 -0.99 13.24
N VAL A 45 18.71 -2.15 13.40
CA VAL A 45 18.65 -2.96 14.64
C VAL A 45 19.13 -2.22 15.88
N MET A 46 19.81 -1.08 15.74
CA MET A 46 20.32 -0.25 16.83
C MET A 46 19.64 1.12 16.98
N SER A 47 18.66 1.46 16.15
CA SER A 47 17.88 2.70 16.28
C SER A 47 16.41 2.37 16.46
N ASN A 48 15.67 3.23 17.18
CA ASN A 48 14.21 3.13 17.26
C ASN A 48 13.66 3.07 15.84
N ALA A 49 13.19 1.89 15.41
CA ALA A 49 12.56 1.75 14.11
C ALA A 49 11.37 2.75 14.03
N PRO A 50 11.24 3.51 12.95
CA PRO A 50 10.08 4.38 12.78
C PRO A 50 8.81 3.50 12.87
N VAL A 51 7.83 3.99 13.60
CA VAL A 51 6.53 3.33 13.77
C VAL A 51 5.59 3.95 12.75
N ASP A 52 4.98 3.11 11.92
CA ASP A 52 3.91 3.52 11.02
C ASP A 52 2.56 3.26 11.68
N TYR A 53 1.64 4.18 11.52
CA TYR A 53 0.27 4.09 12.02
C TYR A 53 -0.64 3.74 10.84
N ALA A 54 -1.08 2.49 10.75
CA ALA A 54 -2.00 2.03 9.72
C ALA A 54 -3.45 2.18 10.17
N VAL A 55 -4.21 3.03 9.49
CA VAL A 55 -5.66 3.14 9.67
C VAL A 55 -6.33 2.16 8.71
N LYS A 56 -7.10 1.21 9.28
CA LYS A 56 -7.80 0.16 8.54
C LYS A 56 -9.30 0.39 8.63
N ILE A 57 -9.98 0.30 7.49
CA ILE A 57 -11.44 0.40 7.38
C ILE A 57 -11.98 -0.77 6.56
N LYS A 58 -13.30 -0.93 6.53
CA LYS A 58 -13.94 -1.90 5.64
C LYS A 58 -13.76 -1.48 4.18
N SER A 59 -13.49 -2.43 3.29
CA SER A 59 -13.37 -2.13 1.85
C SER A 59 -14.58 -1.39 1.29
N SER A 60 -15.79 -1.69 1.80
CA SER A 60 -17.05 -1.02 1.41
C SER A 60 -17.09 0.48 1.73
N ASP A 61 -16.28 0.93 2.68
CA ASP A 61 -16.29 2.31 3.15
C ASP A 61 -15.24 3.20 2.47
N PHE A 62 -14.36 2.62 1.63
CA PHE A 62 -13.28 3.35 0.97
C PHE A 62 -13.76 4.58 0.21
N GLU A 63 -14.73 4.40 -0.67
CA GLU A 63 -15.27 5.52 -1.48
C GLU A 63 -15.90 6.60 -0.58
N ARG A 64 -16.67 6.17 0.42
CA ARG A 64 -17.30 7.10 1.38
C ARG A 64 -16.26 7.91 2.15
N VAL A 65 -15.20 7.25 2.65
CA VAL A 65 -14.11 7.93 3.37
C VAL A 65 -13.39 8.90 2.46
N THR A 66 -13.07 8.49 1.23
CA THR A 66 -12.44 9.37 0.25
C THR A 66 -13.28 10.62 -0.03
N GLN A 67 -14.60 10.47 -0.18
CA GLN A 67 -15.51 11.60 -0.38
C GLN A 67 -15.55 12.54 0.84
N LEU A 68 -15.56 12.00 2.06
CA LEU A 68 -15.52 12.79 3.29
C LEU A 68 -14.22 13.59 3.40
N LEU A 69 -13.08 12.98 3.07
CA LEU A 69 -11.79 13.67 3.08
C LEU A 69 -11.75 14.79 2.04
N VAL A 70 -12.27 14.54 0.84
CA VAL A 70 -12.38 15.58 -0.20
C VAL A 70 -13.21 16.76 0.31
N GLN A 71 -14.38 16.52 0.90
CA GLN A 71 -15.23 17.57 1.46
C GLN A 71 -14.57 18.34 2.60
N ASN A 72 -13.78 17.65 3.43
CA ASN A 72 -13.01 18.30 4.48
C ASN A 72 -11.94 19.24 3.91
N GLU A 73 -11.20 18.76 2.89
CA GLU A 73 -10.14 19.57 2.28
C GLU A 73 -10.65 20.72 1.42
N GLU A 74 -11.86 20.63 0.84
CA GLU A 74 -12.49 21.74 0.10
C GLU A 74 -12.58 23.05 0.92
N GLN A 75 -12.66 22.94 2.25
CA GLN A 75 -12.71 24.10 3.13
C GLN A 75 -11.33 24.75 3.35
N HIS A 76 -10.25 24.01 3.13
CA HIS A 76 -8.88 24.45 3.40
C HIS A 76 -8.16 24.99 2.15
N VAL A 77 -8.59 24.60 0.95
CA VAL A 77 -7.91 25.01 -0.29
C VAL A 77 -8.11 26.48 -0.66
N ASP A 78 -8.99 27.22 0.04
CA ASP A 78 -9.21 28.65 -0.21
C ASP A 78 -8.13 29.54 0.42
N GLU A 79 -7.39 29.03 1.40
CA GLU A 79 -6.37 29.77 2.18
C GLU A 79 -4.93 29.45 1.74
N VAL A 80 -4.76 28.82 0.57
CA VAL A 80 -3.45 28.36 0.10
C VAL A 80 -2.61 29.51 -0.45
N ASP A 81 -1.38 29.60 -0.02
CA ASP A 81 -0.42 30.60 -0.52
C ASP A 81 -0.14 30.39 -2.02
N ASN A 82 -0.02 31.49 -2.77
CA ASN A 82 0.23 31.46 -4.21
C ASN A 82 1.58 30.87 -4.63
N ASP A 83 2.47 30.62 -3.68
CA ASP A 83 3.77 29.97 -3.89
C ASP A 83 3.71 28.45 -3.76
N TYR A 84 2.52 27.87 -3.49
CA TYR A 84 2.34 26.43 -3.42
C TYR A 84 2.68 25.79 -4.78
N TYR A 85 3.45 24.70 -4.76
CA TYR A 85 4.07 24.12 -5.95
C TYR A 85 3.10 23.77 -7.09
N LEU A 86 1.87 23.39 -6.77
CA LEU A 86 0.85 23.03 -7.78
C LEU A 86 0.46 24.21 -8.68
N PHE A 87 0.60 25.45 -8.25
CA PHE A 87 0.34 26.61 -9.11
C PHE A 87 1.32 26.69 -10.29
N GLY A 88 2.51 26.09 -10.15
CA GLY A 88 3.51 25.98 -11.23
C GLY A 88 3.21 24.86 -12.25
N PHE A 89 2.26 23.97 -11.97
CA PHE A 89 1.96 22.82 -12.81
C PHE A 89 1.18 23.26 -14.07
N THR A 90 1.44 22.57 -15.17
CA THR A 90 0.63 22.66 -16.40
C THR A 90 -0.75 22.02 -16.19
N ASN A 91 -1.68 22.28 -17.09
CA ASN A 91 -3.01 21.67 -17.00
C ASN A 91 -2.96 20.14 -17.12
N ASP A 92 -2.04 19.61 -17.94
CA ASP A 92 -1.88 18.16 -18.10
C ASP A 92 -1.31 17.51 -16.81
N GLU A 93 -0.35 18.15 -16.15
CA GLU A 93 0.18 17.70 -14.86
C GLU A 93 -0.90 17.74 -13.76
N LEU A 94 -1.72 18.78 -13.71
CA LEU A 94 -2.83 18.86 -12.78
C LEU A 94 -3.90 17.79 -13.04
N LEU A 95 -4.18 17.46 -14.30
CA LEU A 95 -5.07 16.34 -14.67
C LEU A 95 -4.44 14.99 -14.26
N GLU A 96 -3.12 14.86 -14.33
CA GLU A 96 -2.42 13.66 -13.86
C GLU A 96 -2.54 13.52 -12.33
N VAL A 97 -2.40 14.59 -11.55
CA VAL A 97 -2.63 14.60 -10.10
C VAL A 97 -4.02 14.03 -9.77
N ILE A 98 -5.06 14.50 -10.47
CA ILE A 98 -6.44 14.05 -10.23
C ILE A 98 -6.65 12.59 -10.66
N THR A 99 -6.01 12.17 -11.73
CA THR A 99 -6.15 10.80 -12.27
C THR A 99 -5.42 9.78 -11.40
N LYS A 100 -4.23 10.15 -10.89
CA LYS A 100 -3.39 9.35 -10.02
C LYS A 100 -3.54 9.76 -8.55
N ALA A 101 -4.76 9.99 -8.10
CA ALA A 101 -5.05 10.42 -6.74
C ALA A 101 -4.47 9.50 -5.64
N ASP A 102 -4.14 8.26 -5.99
CA ASP A 102 -3.47 7.28 -5.12
C ASP A 102 -2.00 7.65 -4.79
N GLU A 103 -1.37 8.52 -5.57
CA GLU A 103 0.02 8.98 -5.40
C GLU A 103 0.12 10.35 -4.71
N TRP A 104 -1.02 11.04 -4.51
CA TRP A 104 -1.08 12.41 -4.03
C TRP A 104 -1.90 12.53 -2.75
N SER A 105 -1.67 13.62 -1.99
CA SER A 105 -2.54 13.93 -0.86
C SER A 105 -3.94 14.31 -1.33
N VAL A 106 -4.96 14.09 -0.50
CA VAL A 106 -6.33 14.53 -0.81
C VAL A 106 -6.38 16.04 -1.05
N PHE A 107 -5.61 16.81 -0.26
CA PHE A 107 -5.45 18.25 -0.42
C PHE A 107 -4.94 18.63 -1.82
N ASP A 108 -3.87 17.96 -2.30
CA ASP A 108 -3.32 18.23 -3.64
C ASP A 108 -4.34 17.95 -4.75
N VAL A 109 -5.10 16.87 -4.63
CA VAL A 109 -6.13 16.50 -5.60
C VAL A 109 -7.26 17.54 -5.64
N VAL A 110 -7.70 18.02 -4.48
CA VAL A 110 -8.74 19.06 -4.37
C VAL A 110 -8.22 20.38 -4.92
N LEU A 111 -7.00 20.77 -4.54
CA LEU A 111 -6.37 22.01 -5.05
C LEU A 111 -6.14 21.96 -6.57
N ALA A 112 -5.70 20.82 -7.11
CA ALA A 112 -5.54 20.66 -8.56
C ALA A 112 -6.86 20.87 -9.32
N ARG A 113 -7.97 20.33 -8.79
CA ARG A 113 -9.32 20.58 -9.35
C ARG A 113 -9.69 22.06 -9.33
N LYS A 114 -9.44 22.74 -8.21
CA LYS A 114 -9.70 24.17 -8.05
C LYS A 114 -8.88 24.98 -9.06
N ILE A 115 -7.57 24.76 -9.16
CA ILE A 115 -6.69 25.48 -10.10
C ILE A 115 -7.17 25.29 -11.55
N LEU A 116 -7.52 24.05 -11.95
CA LEU A 116 -8.07 23.82 -13.30
C LEU A 116 -9.37 24.58 -13.55
N THR A 117 -10.26 24.61 -12.56
CA THR A 117 -11.53 25.34 -12.64
C THR A 117 -11.28 26.85 -12.79
N GLU A 118 -10.37 27.42 -12.01
CA GLU A 118 -9.96 28.84 -12.08
C GLU A 118 -9.31 29.19 -13.42
N ARG A 119 -8.59 28.26 -14.03
CA ARG A 119 -8.02 28.39 -15.37
C ARG A 119 -9.06 28.22 -16.49
N GLY A 120 -10.34 27.97 -16.16
CA GLY A 120 -11.42 27.78 -17.12
C GLY A 120 -11.38 26.43 -17.84
N ILE A 121 -10.66 25.45 -17.30
CA ILE A 121 -10.59 24.09 -17.87
C ILE A 121 -11.75 23.27 -17.31
N THR A 122 -12.63 22.85 -18.22
CA THR A 122 -13.73 21.94 -17.87
C THR A 122 -13.23 20.51 -17.79
N ILE A 123 -13.28 19.91 -16.58
CA ILE A 123 -12.94 18.51 -16.40
C ILE A 123 -14.10 17.65 -16.92
N ASN A 124 -13.79 16.78 -17.89
CA ASN A 124 -14.77 15.80 -18.37
C ASN A 124 -14.79 14.61 -17.40
N GLU A 125 -15.79 14.59 -16.51
CA GLU A 125 -15.92 13.56 -15.46
C GLU A 125 -15.98 12.13 -16.03
N ARG A 126 -16.55 11.94 -17.22
CA ARG A 126 -16.57 10.64 -17.88
C ARG A 126 -15.15 10.17 -18.26
N GLN A 127 -14.38 11.04 -18.89
CA GLN A 127 -12.99 10.72 -19.25
C GLN A 127 -12.13 10.53 -18.03
N LEU A 128 -12.39 11.28 -16.95
CA LEU A 128 -11.69 11.11 -15.68
C LEU A 128 -12.00 9.74 -15.06
N THR A 129 -13.25 9.32 -15.08
CA THR A 129 -13.66 8.00 -14.60
C THR A 129 -13.00 6.88 -15.39
N GLU A 130 -13.03 6.98 -16.75
CA GLU A 130 -12.36 6.02 -17.63
C GLU A 130 -10.85 5.91 -17.29
N LYS A 131 -10.16 7.04 -17.10
CA LYS A 131 -8.72 7.05 -16.73
C LYS A 131 -8.47 6.46 -15.32
N LYS A 132 -9.35 6.70 -14.36
CA LYS A 132 -9.25 6.09 -13.02
C LYS A 132 -9.43 4.56 -13.08
N GLU A 133 -10.35 4.07 -13.89
CA GLU A 133 -10.54 2.63 -14.12
C GLU A 133 -9.33 2.01 -14.82
N GLU A 134 -8.75 2.70 -15.82
CA GLU A 134 -7.48 2.31 -16.44
C GLU A 134 -6.36 2.23 -15.38
N ARG A 135 -6.26 3.24 -14.51
CA ARG A 135 -5.26 3.27 -13.43
C ARG A 135 -5.42 2.08 -12.47
N ILE A 136 -6.64 1.77 -12.04
CA ILE A 136 -6.91 0.59 -11.19
C ILE A 136 -6.50 -0.69 -11.93
N THR A 137 -6.77 -0.77 -13.23
CA THR A 137 -6.36 -1.92 -14.05
C THR A 137 -4.84 -2.04 -14.14
N GLU A 138 -4.13 -0.94 -14.34
CA GLU A 138 -2.65 -0.91 -14.30
C GLU A 138 -2.12 -1.35 -12.94
N LEU A 139 -2.72 -0.86 -11.86
CA LEU A 139 -2.33 -1.23 -10.49
C LEU A 139 -2.60 -2.72 -10.19
N LYS A 140 -3.56 -3.36 -10.87
CA LYS A 140 -3.80 -4.81 -10.76
C LYS A 140 -2.68 -5.64 -11.40
N VAL A 141 -1.97 -5.08 -12.37
CA VAL A 141 -0.87 -5.79 -13.02
C VAL A 141 0.25 -6.05 -12.01
N VAL A 142 0.61 -7.30 -11.86
CA VAL A 142 1.69 -7.74 -10.98
C VAL A 142 2.94 -8.00 -11.81
N LYS A 143 4.02 -7.28 -11.51
CA LYS A 143 5.32 -7.54 -12.13
C LYS A 143 5.90 -8.83 -11.58
N ALA A 144 6.11 -9.81 -12.45
CA ALA A 144 6.74 -11.08 -12.07
C ALA A 144 8.19 -10.85 -11.59
N LEU A 145 8.61 -11.69 -10.63
CA LEU A 145 9.99 -11.71 -10.18
C LEU A 145 10.92 -12.10 -11.33
N SER A 146 12.08 -11.46 -11.39
CA SER A 146 13.11 -11.85 -12.34
C SER A 146 13.72 -13.21 -11.97
N THR A 147 14.25 -13.92 -12.96
CA THR A 147 14.93 -15.20 -12.72
C THR A 147 16.05 -15.09 -11.69
N SER A 148 16.79 -13.98 -11.69
CA SER A 148 17.87 -13.75 -10.70
C SER A 148 17.32 -13.60 -9.28
N GLN A 149 16.22 -12.92 -9.08
CA GLN A 149 15.56 -12.79 -7.77
C GLN A 149 15.06 -14.16 -7.28
N LEU A 150 14.45 -14.96 -8.15
CA LEU A 150 14.03 -16.32 -7.82
C LEU A 150 15.21 -17.21 -7.42
N VAL A 151 16.33 -17.15 -8.17
CA VAL A 151 17.55 -17.90 -7.83
C VAL A 151 18.05 -17.52 -6.43
N VAL A 152 18.11 -16.24 -6.10
CA VAL A 152 18.49 -15.78 -4.75
C VAL A 152 17.57 -16.35 -3.68
N CYS A 153 16.25 -16.34 -3.92
CA CYS A 153 15.28 -16.92 -2.98
C CYS A 153 15.53 -18.43 -2.76
N TYR A 154 15.86 -19.19 -3.81
CA TYR A 154 16.19 -20.61 -3.69
C TYR A 154 17.53 -20.86 -2.98
N ILE A 155 18.53 -20.00 -3.17
CA ILE A 155 19.79 -20.09 -2.42
C ILE A 155 19.51 -19.97 -0.91
N PHE A 156 18.66 -19.01 -0.50
CA PHE A 156 18.26 -18.90 0.90
C PHE A 156 17.41 -20.07 1.39
N ALA A 157 16.65 -20.71 0.50
CA ALA A 157 15.88 -21.89 0.87
C ALA A 157 16.75 -23.11 1.18
N ILE A 158 17.85 -23.31 0.41
CA ILE A 158 18.72 -24.49 0.52
C ILE A 158 19.86 -24.26 1.51
N GLY A 159 20.42 -23.05 1.57
CA GLY A 159 21.58 -22.74 2.42
C GLY A 159 21.25 -22.06 3.75
N GLY A 160 19.99 -21.76 4.00
CA GLY A 160 19.55 -21.00 5.18
C GLY A 160 18.08 -21.20 5.47
N GLY A 161 17.61 -22.44 5.62
CA GLY A 161 16.20 -22.81 5.75
C GLY A 161 15.38 -21.87 6.64
N LEU A 162 15.98 -21.33 7.71
CA LEU A 162 15.31 -20.37 8.60
C LEU A 162 14.93 -19.06 7.88
N ILE A 163 15.76 -18.59 6.91
CA ILE A 163 15.51 -17.35 6.15
C ILE A 163 14.52 -17.63 5.00
N GLY A 164 14.60 -18.79 4.38
CA GLY A 164 13.73 -19.16 3.27
C GLY A 164 12.26 -19.33 3.68
N ILE A 165 11.99 -19.72 4.93
CA ILE A 165 10.62 -19.84 5.45
C ILE A 165 9.84 -18.50 5.34
N PRO A 166 10.31 -17.37 5.93
CA PRO A 166 9.59 -16.10 5.79
C PRO A 166 9.55 -15.59 4.36
N ILE A 167 10.59 -15.82 3.53
CA ILE A 167 10.56 -15.44 2.12
C ILE A 167 9.44 -16.18 1.38
N GLY A 168 9.37 -17.51 1.53
CA GLY A 168 8.32 -18.30 0.90
C GLY A 168 6.91 -17.90 1.38
N TRP A 169 6.77 -17.65 2.69
CA TRP A 169 5.52 -17.17 3.28
C TRP A 169 5.08 -15.83 2.68
N LEU A 170 5.99 -14.84 2.59
CA LEU A 170 5.71 -13.54 1.99
C LEU A 170 5.26 -13.67 0.54
N LEU A 171 5.94 -14.47 -0.27
CA LEU A 171 5.56 -14.68 -1.68
C LEU A 171 4.16 -15.25 -1.82
N ILE A 172 3.71 -16.10 -0.88
CA ILE A 172 2.39 -16.75 -0.94
C ILE A 172 1.28 -15.83 -0.47
N THR A 173 1.51 -15.06 0.62
CA THR A 173 0.45 -14.40 1.38
C THR A 173 0.33 -12.91 1.15
N SER A 174 1.38 -12.25 0.62
CA SER A 174 1.36 -10.80 0.46
C SER A 174 0.27 -10.35 -0.49
N LYS A 175 -0.53 -9.42 0.00
CA LYS A 175 -1.55 -8.72 -0.75
C LYS A 175 -1.25 -7.22 -0.77
N LYS A 176 -1.76 -6.53 -1.78
CA LYS A 176 -1.81 -5.07 -1.84
C LYS A 176 -3.26 -4.61 -1.91
N THR A 177 -3.56 -3.51 -1.25
CA THR A 177 -4.87 -2.86 -1.32
C THR A 177 -4.84 -1.84 -2.45
N LEU A 178 -5.85 -1.85 -3.29
CA LEU A 178 -6.05 -0.90 -4.37
C LEU A 178 -6.81 0.35 -3.87
N PRO A 179 -6.81 1.46 -4.62
CA PRO A 179 -7.51 2.68 -4.24
C PRO A 179 -9.03 2.53 -4.03
N ASP A 180 -9.62 1.51 -4.65
CA ASP A 180 -11.04 1.14 -4.48
C ASP A 180 -11.30 0.21 -3.28
N GLY A 181 -10.25 -0.14 -2.51
CA GLY A 181 -10.33 -1.05 -1.37
C GLY A 181 -10.26 -2.55 -1.75
N GLU A 182 -10.16 -2.88 -3.04
CA GLU A 182 -9.97 -4.27 -3.46
C GLU A 182 -8.58 -4.75 -3.03
N GLN A 183 -8.51 -5.98 -2.50
CA GLN A 183 -7.24 -6.63 -2.19
C GLN A 183 -6.85 -7.62 -3.29
N VAL A 184 -5.68 -7.40 -3.86
CA VAL A 184 -5.10 -8.31 -4.86
C VAL A 184 -3.77 -8.87 -4.36
N TYR A 185 -3.37 -10.04 -4.84
CA TYR A 185 -2.06 -10.59 -4.51
C TYR A 185 -0.94 -9.69 -5.05
N ALA A 186 0.10 -9.49 -4.23
CA ALA A 186 1.27 -8.68 -4.60
C ALA A 186 2.18 -9.39 -5.60
N TYR A 187 2.12 -10.72 -5.66
CA TYR A 187 2.95 -11.57 -6.52
C TYR A 187 2.11 -12.37 -7.51
N SER A 188 2.67 -12.63 -8.69
CA SER A 188 2.01 -13.43 -9.73
C SER A 188 1.70 -14.85 -9.25
N GLU A 189 0.79 -15.55 -9.92
CA GLU A 189 0.48 -16.94 -9.58
C GLU A 189 1.70 -17.85 -9.68
N ASN A 190 2.55 -17.61 -10.70
CA ASN A 190 3.81 -18.33 -10.87
C ASN A 190 4.78 -18.04 -9.71
N ASP A 191 4.94 -16.78 -9.29
CA ASP A 191 5.81 -16.44 -8.17
C ASP A 191 5.31 -17.04 -6.85
N ARG A 192 3.99 -17.06 -6.64
CA ARG A 192 3.38 -17.74 -5.49
C ARG A 192 3.58 -19.25 -5.51
N TRP A 193 3.62 -19.85 -6.70
CA TRP A 193 3.99 -21.26 -6.85
C TRP A 193 5.44 -21.49 -6.43
N HIS A 194 6.37 -20.65 -6.90
CA HIS A 194 7.77 -20.65 -6.44
C HIS A 194 7.87 -20.41 -4.93
N GLY A 195 7.07 -19.49 -4.40
CA GLY A 195 6.97 -19.23 -2.97
C GLY A 195 6.61 -20.49 -2.17
N ARG A 196 5.65 -21.30 -2.64
CA ARG A 196 5.31 -22.59 -2.02
C ARG A 196 6.49 -23.57 -2.04
N MET A 197 7.20 -23.67 -3.17
CA MET A 197 8.38 -24.54 -3.29
C MET A 197 9.49 -24.09 -2.32
N ILE A 198 9.82 -22.80 -2.31
CA ILE A 198 10.80 -22.21 -1.40
C ILE A 198 10.42 -22.49 0.05
N PHE A 199 9.18 -22.28 0.44
CA PHE A 199 8.67 -22.53 1.79
C PHE A 199 8.86 -23.99 2.23
N TYR A 200 8.44 -24.95 1.41
CA TYR A 200 8.58 -26.38 1.74
C TYR A 200 10.04 -26.84 1.75
N ILE A 201 10.86 -26.43 0.79
CA ILE A 201 12.28 -26.75 0.76
C ILE A 201 12.95 -26.23 2.04
N SER A 202 12.66 -24.99 2.43
CA SER A 202 13.21 -24.37 3.63
C SER A 202 12.82 -25.09 4.92
N ILE A 203 11.58 -25.56 5.03
CA ILE A 203 11.15 -26.38 6.18
C ILE A 203 11.93 -27.70 6.23
N VAL A 204 12.07 -28.37 5.10
CA VAL A 204 12.82 -29.64 5.04
C VAL A 204 14.27 -29.42 5.41
N ASP A 205 14.92 -28.41 4.84
CA ASP A 205 16.33 -28.06 5.15
C ASP A 205 16.50 -27.73 6.64
N PHE A 206 15.63 -26.92 7.20
CA PHE A 206 15.63 -26.57 8.61
C PHE A 206 15.47 -27.79 9.53
N VAL A 207 14.56 -28.71 9.21
CA VAL A 207 14.36 -29.95 9.97
C VAL A 207 15.57 -30.86 9.88
N LEU A 208 16.17 -31.01 8.68
CA LEU A 208 17.39 -31.80 8.51
C LEU A 208 18.56 -31.22 9.31
N ALA A 209 18.72 -29.90 9.31
CA ALA A 209 19.75 -29.22 10.10
C ALA A 209 19.56 -29.45 11.61
N LEU A 210 18.30 -29.45 12.10
CA LEU A 210 18.02 -29.78 13.49
C LEU A 210 18.35 -31.25 13.81
N LEU A 211 17.94 -32.20 12.98
CA LEU A 211 18.19 -33.61 13.18
C LEU A 211 19.72 -33.91 13.20
N TYR A 212 20.47 -33.27 12.30
CA TYR A 212 21.94 -33.35 12.31
C TYR A 212 22.52 -32.78 13.60
N LYS A 213 22.10 -31.59 14.03
CA LYS A 213 22.58 -30.93 15.25
C LYS A 213 22.33 -31.78 16.52
N PHE A 214 21.19 -32.47 16.59
CA PHE A 214 20.84 -33.32 17.73
C PHE A 214 21.35 -34.76 17.61
N GLY A 215 22.18 -35.09 16.60
CA GLY A 215 22.79 -36.41 16.44
C GLY A 215 21.79 -37.51 16.08
N VAL A 216 20.65 -37.18 15.50
CA VAL A 216 19.62 -38.15 15.05
C VAL A 216 20.02 -38.71 13.68
N ILE A 217 20.72 -37.91 12.88
CA ILE A 217 21.25 -38.30 11.57
C ILE A 217 22.77 -38.05 11.60
N LEU A 218 23.55 -39.08 11.28
CA LEU A 218 25.01 -39.03 11.14
C LEU A 218 25.39 -38.43 9.80
#